data_2cbcdd87c8b5830b4287c6ddf4136a3b
#
_entry.id   2cbcdd87c8b5830b4287c6ddf4136a3b
#
_cell.length_a   1.000
_cell.length_b   1.000
_cell.length_c   1.000
_cell.angle_alpha   90.00
_cell.angle_beta   90.00
_cell.angle_gamma   90.00
#
_symmetry.space_group_name_H-M   'P 1'
#
loop_
_entity.id
_entity.type
_entity.pdbx_description
1 polymer ?
#
loop_
_entity_poly.entity_id
_entity_poly.type
_entity_poly.pdbx_seq_one_letter_code
_entity_poly.pdbx_strand_id
1 'polypeptide(L)'
;TDCEMIALDATIRPRPNGELLPDLLDQIHAANRLAMADCSTVEEAKIAEEIGFDCVSTTLAGYTSYSTQTSGPDVELVKQLVKDCQIPVIAEGKIHTPEQLKEIMDLGVYSAVVGGAITRPQEIAQRFIAKLEEE
;
A
#
# COMPACT_ATOMS: atom_id res chain seq x y z
N THR A 1 -18.09 11.54 2.45
CA THR A 1 -18.12 10.67 1.27
C THR A 1 -19.03 9.48 1.52
N ASP A 2 -19.55 8.85 0.47
CA ASP A 2 -20.39 7.64 0.57
C ASP A 2 -19.55 6.35 0.41
N CYS A 3 -18.21 6.44 0.50
CA CYS A 3 -17.33 5.27 0.45
C CYS A 3 -17.40 4.46 1.75
N GLU A 4 -17.22 3.16 1.66
CA GLU A 4 -17.25 2.25 2.80
C GLU A 4 -15.93 2.26 3.59
N MET A 5 -14.82 2.60 2.92
CA MET A 5 -13.48 2.61 3.49
C MET A 5 -12.74 3.89 3.11
N ILE A 6 -11.96 4.41 4.05
CA ILE A 6 -11.09 5.58 3.86
C ILE A 6 -9.65 5.17 4.11
N ALA A 7 -8.79 5.39 3.11
CA ALA A 7 -7.36 5.21 3.23
C ALA A 7 -6.68 6.50 3.68
N LEU A 8 -5.65 6.39 4.53
CA LEU A 8 -4.84 7.53 4.91
C LEU A 8 -3.38 7.13 5.15
N ASP A 9 -2.49 8.10 4.96
CA ASP A 9 -1.07 7.96 5.24
C ASP A 9 -0.85 7.61 6.72
N ALA A 10 -0.43 6.38 6.98
CA ALA A 10 -0.14 5.87 8.32
C ALA A 10 1.38 5.83 8.61
N THR A 11 2.19 6.51 7.80
CA THR A 11 3.62 6.60 8.03
C THR A 11 3.97 7.47 9.24
N ILE A 12 5.20 7.35 9.72
CA ILE A 12 5.73 8.18 10.83
C ILE A 12 5.97 9.64 10.44
N ARG A 13 5.74 10.02 9.18
CA ARG A 13 5.95 11.40 8.72
C ARG A 13 5.00 12.37 9.43
N PRO A 14 5.47 13.58 9.79
CA PRO A 14 4.59 14.59 10.36
C PRO A 14 3.51 15.00 9.35
N ARG A 15 2.29 15.16 9.83
CA ARG A 15 1.15 15.65 9.04
C ARG A 15 1.17 17.17 8.94
N PRO A 16 0.65 17.75 7.84
CA PRO A 16 0.76 19.20 7.57
C PRO A 16 0.21 20.09 8.68
N ASN A 17 -0.87 19.68 9.34
CA ASN A 17 -1.50 20.47 10.40
C ASN A 17 -1.21 19.89 11.81
N GLY A 18 -0.33 18.87 11.91
CA GLY A 18 0.00 18.24 13.17
C GLY A 18 -1.05 17.29 13.73
N GLU A 19 -2.00 16.81 12.89
CA GLU A 19 -3.00 15.83 13.30
C GLU A 19 -2.32 14.54 13.78
N LEU A 20 -2.88 13.93 14.81
CA LEU A 20 -2.45 12.62 15.28
C LEU A 20 -3.22 11.52 14.54
N LEU A 21 -2.53 10.43 14.21
CA LEU A 21 -3.14 9.31 13.49
C LEU A 21 -4.33 8.69 14.23
N PRO A 22 -4.30 8.48 15.56
CA PRO A 22 -5.48 8.00 16.30
C PRO A 22 -6.69 8.92 16.20
N ASP A 23 -6.50 10.24 16.24
CA ASP A 23 -7.60 11.20 16.18
C ASP A 23 -8.31 11.17 14.80
N LEU A 24 -7.55 10.95 13.74
CA LEU A 24 -8.09 10.78 12.39
C LEU A 24 -8.84 9.45 12.25
N LEU A 25 -8.30 8.38 12.82
CA LEU A 25 -8.94 7.06 12.85
C LEU A 25 -10.28 7.11 13.58
N ASP A 26 -10.33 7.75 14.74
CA ASP A 26 -11.55 7.92 15.53
C ASP A 26 -12.64 8.66 14.73
N GLN A 27 -12.27 9.68 13.94
CA GLN A 27 -13.21 10.40 13.08
C GLN A 27 -13.76 9.50 11.96
N ILE A 28 -12.93 8.63 11.37
CA ILE A 28 -13.36 7.68 10.33
C ILE A 28 -14.36 6.68 10.93
N HIS A 29 -14.04 6.08 12.06
CA HIS A 29 -14.89 5.11 12.74
C HIS A 29 -16.18 5.75 13.26
N ALA A 30 -16.14 7.00 13.77
CA ALA A 30 -17.34 7.74 14.18
C ALA A 30 -18.30 8.00 12.99
N ALA A 31 -17.77 8.03 11.76
CA ALA A 31 -18.57 8.13 10.54
C ALA A 31 -19.08 6.76 10.04
N ASN A 32 -18.91 5.68 10.81
CA ASN A 32 -19.21 4.29 10.43
C ASN A 32 -18.52 3.88 9.11
N ARG A 33 -17.22 4.23 8.96
CA ARG A 33 -16.39 3.83 7.84
C ARG A 33 -15.22 2.99 8.33
N LEU A 34 -14.76 2.09 7.46
CA LEU A 34 -13.52 1.35 7.69
C LEU A 34 -12.31 2.25 7.38
N ALA A 35 -11.20 1.97 8.03
CA ALA A 35 -9.96 2.68 7.84
C ALA A 35 -8.86 1.75 7.29
N MET A 36 -8.21 2.15 6.20
CA MET A 36 -7.04 1.48 5.65
C MET A 36 -5.79 2.32 5.93
N ALA A 37 -4.76 1.68 6.47
CA ALA A 37 -3.48 2.32 6.76
C ALA A 37 -2.54 2.17 5.56
N ASP A 38 -2.18 3.27 4.89
CA ASP A 38 -1.14 3.30 3.87
C ASP A 38 0.22 3.36 4.54
N CYS A 39 0.97 2.24 4.49
CA CYS A 39 2.25 2.04 5.17
C CYS A 39 3.41 1.92 4.18
N SER A 40 4.62 2.15 4.67
CA SER A 40 5.86 1.96 3.94
C SER A 40 6.81 0.95 4.58
N THR A 41 6.56 0.56 5.83
CA THR A 41 7.37 -0.40 6.60
C THR A 41 6.50 -1.33 7.44
N VAL A 42 7.11 -2.41 7.95
CA VAL A 42 6.46 -3.36 8.87
C VAL A 42 6.11 -2.69 10.19
N GLU A 43 6.97 -1.82 10.70
CA GLU A 43 6.78 -1.12 11.97
C GLU A 43 5.54 -0.22 11.89
N GLU A 44 5.37 0.51 10.80
CA GLU A 44 4.19 1.37 10.58
C GLU A 44 2.91 0.55 10.53
N ALA A 45 2.93 -0.61 9.86
CA ALA A 45 1.78 -1.50 9.78
C ALA A 45 1.39 -2.08 11.14
N LYS A 46 2.38 -2.44 11.98
CA LYS A 46 2.14 -2.92 13.35
C LYS A 46 1.54 -1.83 14.23
N ILE A 47 2.06 -0.61 14.16
CA ILE A 47 1.48 0.54 14.87
C ILE A 47 0.04 0.78 14.42
N ALA A 48 -0.22 0.72 13.10
CA ALA A 48 -1.56 0.88 12.55
C ALA A 48 -2.54 -0.19 13.08
N GLU A 49 -2.12 -1.44 13.12
CA GLU A 49 -2.89 -2.53 13.71
C GLU A 49 -3.17 -2.29 15.19
N GLU A 50 -2.14 -1.91 15.97
CA GLU A 50 -2.26 -1.66 17.42
C GLU A 50 -3.24 -0.53 17.75
N ILE A 51 -3.30 0.52 16.94
CA ILE A 51 -4.23 1.65 17.15
C ILE A 51 -5.62 1.41 16.57
N GLY A 52 -5.83 0.30 15.84
CA GLY A 52 -7.16 -0.17 15.46
C GLY A 52 -7.58 0.06 14.03
N PHE A 53 -6.65 0.20 13.07
CA PHE A 53 -7.01 0.17 11.65
C PHE A 53 -7.63 -1.16 11.24
N ASP A 54 -8.54 -1.14 10.28
CA ASP A 54 -9.26 -2.31 9.80
C ASP A 54 -8.45 -3.15 8.80
N CYS A 55 -7.52 -2.53 8.07
CA CYS A 55 -6.55 -3.19 7.22
C CYS A 55 -5.31 -2.32 6.99
N VAL A 56 -4.23 -2.93 6.51
CA VAL A 56 -2.99 -2.24 6.13
C VAL A 56 -2.71 -2.41 4.65
N SER A 57 -2.09 -1.40 4.04
CA SER A 57 -1.67 -1.42 2.64
C SER A 57 -0.20 -1.03 2.49
N THR A 58 0.48 -1.61 1.50
CA THR A 58 1.87 -1.29 1.15
C THR A 58 1.99 -0.10 0.19
N THR A 59 0.97 0.74 0.09
CA THR A 59 0.85 1.88 -0.86
C THR A 59 2.07 2.77 -0.87
N LEU A 60 2.68 3.02 0.28
CA LEU A 60 3.81 3.94 0.44
C LEU A 60 5.19 3.25 0.45
N ALA A 61 5.25 1.94 0.22
CA ALA A 61 6.50 1.20 0.10
C ALA A 61 7.36 1.72 -1.06
N GLY A 62 8.57 2.16 -0.74
CA GLY A 62 9.48 2.79 -1.71
C GLY A 62 9.14 4.25 -2.05
N TYR A 63 8.20 4.88 -1.34
CA TYR A 63 7.85 6.29 -1.48
C TYR A 63 8.20 7.15 -0.27
N THR A 64 8.81 6.57 0.75
CA THR A 64 9.42 7.29 1.87
C THR A 64 10.94 7.21 1.79
N SER A 65 11.66 8.15 2.38
CA SER A 65 13.13 8.20 2.33
C SER A 65 13.81 7.05 3.10
N TYR A 66 13.06 6.37 3.97
CA TYR A 66 13.55 5.31 4.85
C TYR A 66 13.02 3.92 4.48
N SER A 67 12.07 3.80 3.57
CA SER A 67 11.60 2.51 3.08
C SER A 67 12.50 1.94 1.98
N THR A 68 12.48 0.63 1.83
CA THR A 68 13.26 -0.07 0.82
C THR A 68 12.87 0.39 -0.59
N GLN A 69 13.88 0.72 -1.41
CA GLN A 69 13.67 1.09 -2.80
C GLN A 69 13.72 -0.16 -3.70
N THR A 70 12.62 -0.45 -4.38
CA THR A 70 12.48 -1.61 -5.29
C THR A 70 12.06 -1.15 -6.68
N SER A 71 12.41 -1.89 -7.72
CA SER A 71 11.95 -1.65 -9.09
C SER A 71 10.56 -2.23 -9.37
N GLY A 72 10.14 -3.23 -8.59
CA GLY A 72 8.82 -3.88 -8.61
C GLY A 72 8.17 -3.82 -7.23
N PRO A 73 7.11 -4.60 -6.99
CA PRO A 73 6.49 -4.68 -5.68
C PRO A 73 7.49 -5.17 -4.63
N ASP A 74 7.36 -4.68 -3.40
CA ASP A 74 8.22 -5.11 -2.29
C ASP A 74 7.70 -6.45 -1.72
N VAL A 75 8.14 -7.54 -2.36
CA VAL A 75 7.73 -8.91 -2.03
C VAL A 75 8.10 -9.28 -0.59
N GLU A 76 9.26 -8.83 -0.11
CA GLU A 76 9.72 -9.16 1.24
C GLU A 76 8.90 -8.42 2.31
N LEU A 77 8.56 -7.16 2.08
CA LEU A 77 7.63 -6.43 2.95
C LEU A 77 6.28 -7.13 3.00
N VAL A 78 5.70 -7.48 1.85
CA VAL A 78 4.41 -8.17 1.78
C VAL A 78 4.44 -9.51 2.52
N LYS A 79 5.48 -10.34 2.32
CA LYS A 79 5.64 -11.61 3.06
C LYS A 79 5.65 -11.40 4.57
N GLN A 80 6.37 -10.37 5.02
CA GLN A 80 6.48 -10.10 6.45
C GLN A 80 5.16 -9.61 7.03
N LEU A 81 4.44 -8.72 6.31
CA LEU A 81 3.13 -8.25 6.75
C LEU A 81 2.09 -9.39 6.83
N VAL A 82 2.01 -10.24 5.81
CA VAL A 82 1.10 -11.39 5.80
C VAL A 82 1.38 -12.35 6.97
N LYS A 83 2.64 -12.50 7.34
CA LYS A 83 3.04 -13.35 8.48
C LYS A 83 2.72 -12.71 9.83
N ASP A 84 2.95 -11.41 9.97
CA ASP A 84 3.00 -10.73 11.27
C ASP A 84 1.68 -10.04 11.64
N CYS A 85 0.92 -9.51 10.67
CA CYS A 85 -0.34 -8.82 10.93
C CYS A 85 -1.51 -9.80 11.06
N GLN A 86 -2.46 -9.47 11.93
CA GLN A 86 -3.71 -10.23 12.11
C GLN A 86 -4.87 -9.61 11.32
N ILE A 87 -4.75 -8.35 10.90
CA ILE A 87 -5.71 -7.66 10.04
C ILE A 87 -5.39 -7.88 8.56
N PRO A 88 -6.37 -7.72 7.65
CA PRO A 88 -6.15 -7.89 6.21
C PRO A 88 -5.00 -7.04 5.66
N VAL A 89 -4.15 -7.66 4.85
CA VAL A 89 -3.07 -6.99 4.12
C VAL A 89 -3.48 -6.77 2.68
N ILE A 90 -3.43 -5.52 2.22
CA ILE A 90 -3.65 -5.12 0.83
C ILE A 90 -2.27 -4.82 0.22
N ALA A 91 -1.89 -5.52 -0.84
CA ALA A 91 -0.63 -5.23 -1.52
C ALA A 91 -0.86 -4.16 -2.60
N GLU A 92 -0.11 -3.08 -2.52
CA GLU A 92 -0.15 -1.99 -3.49
C GLU A 92 1.25 -1.46 -3.76
N GLY A 93 1.45 -0.96 -4.97
CA GLY A 93 2.68 -0.30 -5.39
C GLY A 93 3.53 -1.13 -6.33
N LYS A 94 3.88 -0.54 -7.46
CA LYS A 94 4.83 -1.06 -8.46
C LYS A 94 4.49 -2.45 -9.05
N ILE A 95 3.24 -2.88 -8.98
CA ILE A 95 2.76 -4.07 -9.67
C ILE A 95 2.53 -3.69 -11.13
N HIS A 96 3.40 -4.15 -12.03
CA HIS A 96 3.42 -3.74 -13.43
C HIS A 96 3.01 -4.84 -14.39
N THR A 97 3.07 -6.11 -13.97
CA THR A 97 2.75 -7.26 -14.82
C THR A 97 1.78 -8.23 -14.14
N PRO A 98 1.03 -9.04 -14.93
CA PRO A 98 0.17 -10.09 -14.39
C PRO A 98 0.94 -11.12 -13.53
N GLU A 99 2.19 -11.44 -13.90
CA GLU A 99 3.04 -12.38 -13.17
C GLU A 99 3.38 -11.85 -11.77
N GLN A 100 3.74 -10.55 -11.67
CA GLN A 100 3.96 -9.90 -10.38
C GLN A 100 2.70 -9.90 -9.51
N LEU A 101 1.54 -9.62 -10.11
CA LEU A 101 0.26 -9.70 -9.39
C LEU A 101 0.02 -11.10 -8.86
N LYS A 102 0.23 -12.13 -9.71
CA LYS A 102 0.07 -13.51 -9.26
C LYS A 102 1.02 -13.87 -8.12
N GLU A 103 2.30 -13.51 -8.24
CA GLU A 103 3.29 -13.72 -7.17
C GLU A 103 2.84 -13.12 -5.84
N ILE A 104 2.38 -11.87 -5.87
CA ILE A 104 1.89 -11.16 -4.68
C ILE A 104 0.64 -11.85 -4.10
N MET A 105 -0.32 -12.25 -4.94
CA MET A 105 -1.53 -12.93 -4.46
C MET A 105 -1.22 -14.31 -3.85
N ASP A 106 -0.23 -15.02 -4.40
CA ASP A 106 0.22 -16.33 -3.89
C ASP A 106 0.87 -16.22 -2.48
N LEU A 107 1.27 -15.03 -2.04
CA LEU A 107 1.76 -14.79 -0.67
C LEU A 107 0.66 -14.82 0.38
N GLY A 108 -0.61 -14.78 -0.01
CA GLY A 108 -1.75 -14.84 0.91
C GLY A 108 -2.28 -13.47 1.34
N VAL A 109 -2.00 -12.40 0.60
CA VAL A 109 -2.65 -11.10 0.82
C VAL A 109 -4.16 -11.20 0.64
N TYR A 110 -4.92 -10.34 1.32
CA TYR A 110 -6.37 -10.27 1.17
C TYR A 110 -6.77 -9.77 -0.22
N SER A 111 -6.06 -8.77 -0.74
CA SER A 111 -6.28 -8.21 -2.06
C SER A 111 -5.01 -7.50 -2.56
N ALA A 112 -5.01 -7.11 -3.84
CA ALA A 112 -3.95 -6.30 -4.42
C ALA A 112 -4.51 -5.19 -5.30
N VAL A 113 -3.81 -4.04 -5.35
CA VAL A 113 -4.17 -2.88 -6.17
C VAL A 113 -3.16 -2.74 -7.30
N VAL A 114 -3.67 -2.72 -8.53
CA VAL A 114 -2.90 -2.43 -9.74
C VAL A 114 -3.35 -1.09 -10.30
N GLY A 115 -2.52 -0.07 -10.12
CA GLY A 115 -2.82 1.31 -10.52
C GLY A 115 -2.27 1.67 -11.90
N GLY A 116 -1.14 2.35 -11.96
CA GLY A 116 -0.56 2.93 -13.19
C GLY A 116 -0.31 1.93 -14.32
N ALA A 117 -0.10 0.65 -14.00
CA ALA A 117 0.04 -0.40 -15.00
C ALA A 117 -1.20 -0.59 -15.88
N ILE A 118 -2.38 -0.16 -15.41
CA ILE A 118 -3.66 -0.25 -16.12
C ILE A 118 -4.17 1.14 -16.52
N THR A 119 -4.00 2.15 -15.65
CA THR A 119 -4.68 3.43 -15.75
C THR A 119 -3.85 4.54 -16.41
N ARG A 120 -2.56 4.29 -16.72
CA ARG A 120 -1.64 5.26 -17.32
C ARG A 120 -1.16 4.82 -18.69
N PRO A 121 -1.96 5.04 -19.77
CA PRO A 121 -1.66 4.54 -21.11
C PRO A 121 -0.31 5.05 -21.64
N GLN A 122 0.12 6.26 -21.31
CA GLN A 122 1.42 6.78 -21.71
C GLN A 122 2.58 5.95 -21.11
N GLU A 123 2.53 5.63 -19.82
CA GLU A 123 3.56 4.80 -19.17
C GLU A 123 3.54 3.36 -19.69
N ILE A 124 2.34 2.86 -20.04
CA ILE A 124 2.20 1.54 -20.69
C ILE A 124 2.91 1.55 -22.04
N ALA A 125 2.62 2.54 -22.90
CA ALA A 125 3.24 2.65 -24.22
C ALA A 125 4.77 2.79 -24.12
N GLN A 126 5.27 3.60 -23.18
CA GLN A 126 6.71 3.76 -22.95
C GLN A 126 7.41 2.44 -22.61
N ARG A 127 6.78 1.56 -21.81
CA ARG A 127 7.35 0.23 -21.51
C ARG A 127 7.49 -0.66 -22.75
N PHE A 128 6.52 -0.58 -23.68
CA PHE A 128 6.63 -1.31 -24.95
C PHE A 128 7.74 -0.75 -25.84
N ILE A 129 7.86 0.59 -25.93
CA ILE A 129 8.90 1.25 -26.72
C ILE A 129 10.29 0.94 -26.17
N ALA A 130 10.48 1.09 -24.86
CA ALA A 130 11.77 0.82 -24.22
C ALA A 130 12.27 -0.60 -24.53
N LYS A 131 11.36 -1.59 -24.62
CA LYS A 131 11.73 -2.97 -24.95
C LYS A 131 12.24 -3.16 -26.38
N LEU A 132 11.87 -2.27 -27.31
CA LEU A 132 12.37 -2.28 -28.68
C LEU A 132 13.73 -1.60 -28.82
N GLU A 133 14.13 -0.81 -27.82
CA GLU A 133 15.40 -0.04 -27.81
C GLU A 133 16.51 -0.79 -27.04
N GLU A 134 16.18 -1.91 -26.38
CA GLU A 134 17.15 -2.82 -25.78
C GLU A 134 17.84 -3.63 -26.90
N GLU A 135 19.16 -3.38 -27.17
CA GLU A 135 20.00 -4.15 -28.10
C GLU A 135 20.42 -5.51 -27.49
#